data_0440b24954d350ced8079d0a5f566a65
#
_entry.id   0440b24954d350ced8079d0a5f566a65
#
_cell.length_a   1.000
_cell.length_b   1.000
_cell.length_c   1.000
_cell.angle_alpha   90.00
_cell.angle_beta   90.00
_cell.angle_gamma   90.00
#
_symmetry.space_group_name_H-M   'P 1'
#
loop_
_entity.id
_entity.type
_entity.pdbx_description
1 polymer ?
#
loop_
_entity_poly.entity_id
_entity_poly.type
_entity_poly.pdbx_seq_one_letter_code
_entity_poly.pdbx_strand_id
1 'polypeptide(L)'
;MVQKGTFQKNIYQNPHSTAPCGACKNANKILPLQKPLFMPLKLYLDKRQNKYGEAPIRIVWSFNGDRYQTTLGFSIPPQAWDSQELRVTPAAYNHKNTPSTTINAFIIAIKKAVNRMENYARIQNATLAKSIVKQVIADVLEAGGVYPATREPMWEKMLKERGLTKPRYFEHFKGGKYKLIGFGKDSETLDDVVIYQALYGAEHIWVRPYKIFFSKVKLPDGTEVERFKEIEEF
;
A
#
# COMPACT_ATOMS: atom_id res chain seq x y z
N MET A 1 12.02 -26.81 -54.24
CA MET A 1 12.35 -25.39 -54.52
C MET A 1 11.78 -24.55 -53.40
N VAL A 2 12.62 -24.09 -52.48
CA VAL A 2 12.22 -23.27 -51.32
C VAL A 2 12.75 -21.86 -51.56
N GLN A 3 11.85 -20.90 -51.70
CA GLN A 3 12.22 -19.49 -51.82
C GLN A 3 12.52 -18.87 -50.45
N LYS A 4 13.72 -18.32 -50.32
CA LYS A 4 14.17 -17.53 -49.15
C LYS A 4 13.65 -16.07 -49.31
N GLY A 5 12.79 -15.64 -48.40
CA GLY A 5 12.37 -14.25 -48.31
C GLY A 5 13.38 -13.42 -47.51
N THR A 6 13.88 -12.39 -48.11
CA THR A 6 14.87 -11.44 -47.59
C THR A 6 14.15 -10.37 -46.76
N PHE A 7 14.48 -10.24 -45.48
CA PHE A 7 13.98 -9.14 -44.64
C PHE A 7 14.82 -7.88 -44.87
N GLN A 8 14.19 -6.85 -45.38
CA GLN A 8 14.78 -5.50 -45.49
C GLN A 8 14.73 -4.80 -44.10
N LYS A 9 15.89 -4.31 -43.69
CA LYS A 9 16.05 -3.41 -42.53
C LYS A 9 15.65 -1.98 -42.97
N ASN A 10 14.57 -1.44 -42.41
CA ASN A 10 14.30 -0.01 -42.49
C ASN A 10 15.03 0.73 -41.37
N ILE A 11 16.04 1.50 -41.77
CA ILE A 11 16.77 2.45 -40.95
C ILE A 11 16.03 3.78 -41.05
N TYR A 12 15.39 4.21 -39.92
CA TYR A 12 14.92 5.60 -39.83
C TYR A 12 16.05 6.45 -39.25
N GLN A 13 16.62 7.28 -40.08
CA GLN A 13 17.51 8.39 -39.72
C GLN A 13 16.65 9.58 -39.28
N ASN A 14 16.93 10.13 -38.14
CA ASN A 14 16.42 11.41 -37.68
C ASN A 14 17.48 12.48 -37.94
N PRO A 15 17.16 13.61 -38.57
CA PRO A 15 18.04 14.76 -38.65
C PRO A 15 17.56 15.90 -37.70
N HIS A 16 18.56 16.57 -37.17
CA HIS A 16 18.60 17.95 -36.67
C HIS A 16 18.40 18.26 -35.19
N SER A 17 19.59 18.53 -34.71
CA SER A 17 19.91 19.37 -33.53
C SER A 17 19.33 20.78 -33.61
N THR A 18 18.90 21.36 -32.53
CA THR A 18 19.20 22.76 -32.22
C THR A 18 19.26 22.97 -30.70
N ALA A 19 20.15 23.85 -30.32
CA ALA A 19 20.80 24.13 -29.07
C ALA A 19 19.91 24.66 -27.92
N PRO A 20 20.48 24.95 -26.73
CA PRO A 20 19.77 24.88 -25.44
C PRO A 20 19.10 26.19 -25.09
N CYS A 21 17.85 26.14 -24.66
CA CYS A 21 17.23 27.22 -23.90
C CYS A 21 17.48 27.02 -22.42
N GLY A 22 18.30 27.89 -21.85
CA GLY A 22 18.51 27.97 -20.42
C GLY A 22 17.28 28.46 -19.69
N ALA A 23 17.10 28.01 -18.47
CA ALA A 23 16.11 28.37 -17.47
C ALA A 23 14.87 27.49 -17.40
N CYS A 24 15.03 26.27 -16.86
CA CYS A 24 14.01 25.67 -15.97
C CYS A 24 14.72 24.98 -14.81
N LYS A 25 15.24 25.78 -13.87
CA LYS A 25 15.62 25.30 -12.54
C LYS A 25 14.34 25.19 -11.70
N ASN A 26 13.63 24.11 -11.84
CA ASN A 26 12.77 23.53 -10.82
C ASN A 26 12.59 22.06 -11.21
N ALA A 27 13.65 21.29 -11.04
CA ALA A 27 13.53 19.85 -11.00
C ALA A 27 12.71 19.52 -9.76
N ASN A 28 11.43 19.23 -9.96
CA ASN A 28 10.64 18.50 -9.00
C ASN A 28 11.46 17.27 -8.59
N LYS A 29 11.98 17.31 -7.35
CA LYS A 29 12.57 16.14 -6.73
C LYS A 29 11.50 15.06 -6.72
N ILE A 30 11.52 14.20 -7.72
CA ILE A 30 10.83 12.90 -7.66
C ILE A 30 11.49 12.21 -6.47
N LEU A 31 10.77 12.17 -5.36
CA LEU A 31 11.20 11.42 -4.18
C LEU A 31 11.48 9.98 -4.66
N PRO A 32 12.66 9.43 -4.36
CA PRO A 32 12.97 8.06 -4.72
C PRO A 32 11.86 7.18 -4.15
N LEU A 33 11.40 6.22 -4.94
CA LEU A 33 10.40 5.22 -4.55
C LEU A 33 10.80 4.69 -3.17
N GLN A 34 10.13 5.21 -2.15
CA GLN A 34 10.34 4.72 -0.81
C GLN A 34 9.97 3.24 -0.87
N LYS A 35 10.90 2.39 -0.38
CA LYS A 35 10.64 0.98 -0.07
C LYS A 35 9.21 0.87 0.42
N PRO A 36 8.46 -0.21 0.10
CA PRO A 36 7.14 -0.40 0.65
C PRO A 36 7.24 -0.22 2.15
N LEU A 37 6.88 0.97 2.60
CA LEU A 37 6.83 1.25 4.02
C LEU A 37 5.65 0.43 4.52
N PHE A 38 5.96 -0.79 4.95
CA PHE A 38 5.08 -1.56 5.76
C PHE A 38 4.87 -0.73 7.03
N MET A 39 3.76 -0.04 7.09
CA MET A 39 3.39 0.77 8.25
C MET A 39 2.84 -0.17 9.30
N PRO A 40 3.57 -0.50 10.33
CA PRO A 40 3.07 -1.44 11.31
C PRO A 40 2.03 -0.73 12.17
N LEU A 41 0.76 -1.05 11.93
CA LEU A 41 -0.23 -0.87 12.97
C LEU A 41 0.25 -1.66 14.19
N LYS A 42 0.59 -0.95 15.27
CA LYS A 42 1.03 -1.56 16.53
C LYS A 42 -0.14 -1.65 17.49
N LEU A 43 -0.30 -2.84 18.05
CA LEU A 43 -1.22 -3.12 19.13
C LEU A 43 -0.38 -3.51 20.35
N TYR A 44 -0.67 -2.94 21.49
CA TYR A 44 0.01 -3.29 22.73
C TYR A 44 -0.87 -3.00 23.95
N LEU A 45 -0.53 -3.61 25.05
CA LEU A 45 -1.16 -3.31 26.34
C LEU A 45 -0.48 -2.11 27.00
N ASP A 46 -1.26 -1.16 27.51
CA ASP A 46 -0.73 -0.03 28.29
C ASP A 46 -0.14 -0.58 29.62
N LYS A 47 0.86 0.11 30.13
CA LYS A 47 1.46 -0.23 31.45
C LYS A 47 0.56 0.14 32.61
N ARG A 48 -0.37 1.08 32.43
CA ARG A 48 -1.30 1.56 33.44
C ARG A 48 -2.48 0.63 33.53
N GLN A 49 -2.76 0.18 34.76
CA GLN A 49 -3.91 -0.66 35.05
C GLN A 49 -5.01 0.18 35.70
N ASN A 50 -6.25 -0.22 35.48
CA ASN A 50 -7.42 0.32 36.14
C ASN A 50 -7.58 -0.31 37.56
N LYS A 51 -8.61 0.10 38.32
CA LYS A 51 -8.92 -0.42 39.61
C LYS A 51 -9.23 -1.93 39.70
N TYR A 52 -9.45 -2.56 38.55
CA TYR A 52 -9.69 -4.00 38.38
C TYR A 52 -8.42 -4.78 38.00
N GLY A 53 -7.26 -4.12 37.95
CA GLY A 53 -6.01 -4.75 37.54
C GLY A 53 -5.90 -4.97 36.02
N GLU A 54 -6.73 -4.32 35.20
CA GLU A 54 -6.74 -4.46 33.79
C GLU A 54 -6.08 -3.28 33.08
N ALA A 55 -5.40 -3.57 32.00
CA ALA A 55 -4.74 -2.59 31.15
C ALA A 55 -5.48 -2.39 29.83
N PRO A 56 -5.61 -1.15 29.31
CA PRO A 56 -6.25 -0.90 28.05
C PRO A 56 -5.39 -1.35 26.87
N ILE A 57 -6.05 -1.91 25.85
CA ILE A 57 -5.40 -2.23 24.58
C ILE A 57 -5.24 -0.95 23.78
N ARG A 58 -4.00 -0.61 23.45
CA ARG A 58 -3.62 0.56 22.65
C ARG A 58 -3.43 0.22 21.21
N ILE A 59 -3.84 1.14 20.35
CA ILE A 59 -3.64 1.13 18.91
C ILE A 59 -2.72 2.30 18.57
N VAL A 60 -1.61 2.03 17.88
CA VAL A 60 -0.69 3.06 17.38
C VAL A 60 -0.46 2.84 15.91
N TRP A 61 -0.64 3.89 15.17
CA TRP A 61 -0.27 3.99 13.76
C TRP A 61 0.72 5.14 13.57
N SER A 62 1.75 4.93 12.76
CA SER A 62 2.78 5.95 12.50
C SER A 62 3.15 5.95 11.02
N PHE A 63 3.18 7.13 10.41
CA PHE A 63 3.52 7.32 9.00
C PHE A 63 4.09 8.71 8.72
N ASN A 64 5.20 8.78 7.98
CA ASN A 64 5.84 10.04 7.54
C ASN A 64 5.98 11.09 8.64
N GLY A 65 6.32 10.68 9.86
CA GLY A 65 6.42 11.56 11.02
C GLY A 65 5.10 11.80 11.78
N ASP A 66 3.96 11.48 11.18
CA ASP A 66 2.66 11.51 11.84
C ASP A 66 2.48 10.29 12.73
N ARG A 67 1.89 10.50 13.90
CA ARG A 67 1.52 9.44 14.83
C ARG A 67 0.08 9.62 15.29
N TYR A 68 -0.71 8.56 15.15
CA TYR A 68 -2.02 8.45 15.74
C TYR A 68 -2.04 7.36 16.80
N GLN A 69 -2.57 7.68 17.98
CA GLN A 69 -2.70 6.74 19.08
C GLN A 69 -4.11 6.83 19.65
N THR A 70 -4.72 5.68 19.89
CA THR A 70 -6.02 5.57 20.52
C THR A 70 -6.12 4.28 21.33
N THR A 71 -7.26 4.03 21.94
CA THR A 71 -7.57 2.77 22.64
C THR A 71 -8.60 1.98 21.84
N LEU A 72 -8.52 0.65 21.94
CA LEU A 72 -9.53 -0.25 21.38
C LEU A 72 -10.89 -0.15 22.10
N GLY A 73 -10.93 0.50 23.25
CA GLY A 73 -12.12 0.58 24.11
C GLY A 73 -12.25 -0.56 25.12
N PHE A 74 -11.36 -1.54 25.08
CA PHE A 74 -11.32 -2.67 25.99
C PHE A 74 -10.06 -2.62 26.87
N SER A 75 -10.23 -3.03 28.14
CA SER A 75 -9.15 -3.33 29.07
C SER A 75 -9.21 -4.80 29.41
N ILE A 76 -8.04 -5.42 29.62
CA ILE A 76 -7.92 -6.85 29.94
C ILE A 76 -6.83 -7.07 30.99
N PRO A 77 -6.87 -8.17 31.74
CA PRO A 77 -5.76 -8.56 32.60
C PRO A 77 -4.47 -8.75 31.77
N PRO A 78 -3.31 -8.25 32.25
CA PRO A 78 -2.06 -8.32 31.46
C PRO A 78 -1.66 -9.73 31.06
N GLN A 79 -1.92 -10.73 31.88
CA GLN A 79 -1.64 -12.15 31.57
C GLN A 79 -2.51 -12.73 30.45
N ALA A 80 -3.61 -12.06 30.12
CA ALA A 80 -4.48 -12.44 29.02
C ALA A 80 -4.02 -11.88 27.66
N TRP A 81 -2.92 -11.12 27.61
CA TRP A 81 -2.41 -10.54 26.35
C TRP A 81 -1.28 -11.38 25.77
N ASP A 82 -1.51 -11.89 24.57
CA ASP A 82 -0.48 -12.51 23.74
C ASP A 82 0.20 -11.44 22.87
N SER A 83 1.43 -11.07 23.26
CA SER A 83 2.19 -10.02 22.56
C SER A 83 2.80 -10.47 21.23
N GLN A 84 2.91 -11.78 20.98
CA GLN A 84 3.43 -12.32 19.73
C GLN A 84 2.33 -12.33 18.67
N GLU A 85 1.18 -12.87 19.01
CA GLU A 85 0.02 -12.95 18.10
C GLU A 85 -0.80 -11.65 18.07
N LEU A 86 -0.54 -10.72 18.99
CA LEU A 86 -1.29 -9.47 19.16
C LEU A 86 -2.79 -9.72 19.30
N ARG A 87 -3.15 -10.56 20.25
CA ARG A 87 -4.53 -10.97 20.55
C ARG A 87 -4.73 -11.24 22.05
N VAL A 88 -5.98 -11.33 22.45
CA VAL A 88 -6.38 -11.81 23.77
C VAL A 88 -6.41 -13.33 23.76
N THR A 89 -5.83 -13.96 24.78
CA THR A 89 -5.79 -15.43 24.89
C THR A 89 -7.21 -16.02 24.97
N PRO A 90 -7.44 -17.23 24.45
CA PRO A 90 -8.74 -17.88 24.48
C PRO A 90 -9.29 -18.02 25.91
N ALA A 91 -10.62 -17.99 26.01
CA ALA A 91 -11.37 -18.10 27.28
C ALA A 91 -11.14 -16.99 28.32
N ALA A 92 -10.39 -15.93 27.98
CA ALA A 92 -10.26 -14.77 28.87
C ALA A 92 -11.48 -13.85 28.80
N TYR A 93 -11.80 -13.23 29.91
CA TYR A 93 -12.85 -12.22 30.05
C TYR A 93 -12.28 -11.00 30.77
N ASN A 94 -12.84 -9.83 30.47
CA ASN A 94 -12.56 -8.63 31.25
C ASN A 94 -13.58 -8.45 32.39
N HIS A 95 -13.38 -7.44 33.25
CA HIS A 95 -14.28 -7.15 34.37
C HIS A 95 -15.73 -6.84 33.97
N LYS A 96 -15.97 -6.47 32.70
CA LYS A 96 -17.30 -6.27 32.10
C LYS A 96 -17.87 -7.54 31.50
N ASN A 97 -17.25 -8.67 31.74
CA ASN A 97 -17.63 -9.97 31.20
C ASN A 97 -17.59 -10.04 29.67
N THR A 98 -16.75 -9.20 29.02
CA THR A 98 -16.58 -9.24 27.57
C THR A 98 -15.61 -10.39 27.23
N PRO A 99 -16.03 -11.36 26.39
CA PRO A 99 -15.20 -12.51 26.06
C PRO A 99 -14.07 -12.11 25.09
N SER A 100 -12.97 -12.85 25.18
CA SER A 100 -11.80 -12.69 24.29
C SER A 100 -12.15 -12.76 22.81
N THR A 101 -13.13 -13.57 22.44
CA THR A 101 -13.62 -13.71 21.04
C THR A 101 -14.15 -12.38 20.50
N THR A 102 -14.93 -11.65 21.28
CA THR A 102 -15.43 -10.32 20.93
C THR A 102 -14.28 -9.33 20.76
N ILE A 103 -13.37 -9.25 21.75
CA ILE A 103 -12.23 -8.34 21.69
C ILE A 103 -11.33 -8.64 20.48
N ASN A 104 -11.07 -9.92 20.22
CA ASN A 104 -10.29 -10.36 19.07
C ASN A 104 -10.97 -10.04 17.74
N ALA A 105 -12.31 -10.08 17.66
CA ALA A 105 -13.04 -9.66 16.45
C ALA A 105 -12.76 -8.18 16.12
N PHE A 106 -12.78 -7.28 17.11
CA PHE A 106 -12.38 -5.87 16.92
C PHE A 106 -10.92 -5.73 16.46
N ILE A 107 -10.00 -6.48 17.06
CA ILE A 107 -8.57 -6.47 16.67
C ILE A 107 -8.43 -6.87 15.20
N ILE A 108 -9.08 -7.96 14.79
CA ILE A 108 -9.03 -8.46 13.41
C ILE A 108 -9.65 -7.44 12.45
N ALA A 109 -10.80 -6.87 12.79
CA ALA A 109 -11.49 -5.89 11.96
C ALA A 109 -10.64 -4.64 11.74
N ILE A 110 -10.00 -4.10 12.78
CA ILE A 110 -9.10 -2.94 12.65
C ILE A 110 -7.87 -3.28 11.80
N LYS A 111 -7.22 -4.43 12.02
CA LYS A 111 -6.10 -4.87 11.20
C LYS A 111 -6.49 -4.94 9.71
N LYS A 112 -7.66 -5.53 9.39
CA LYS A 112 -8.19 -5.61 8.02
C LYS A 112 -8.50 -4.23 7.42
N ALA A 113 -9.16 -3.36 8.18
CA ALA A 113 -9.54 -2.03 7.73
C ALA A 113 -8.33 -1.14 7.42
N VAL A 114 -7.35 -1.10 8.33
CA VAL A 114 -6.12 -0.33 8.14
C VAL A 114 -5.30 -0.88 6.97
N ASN A 115 -5.15 -2.21 6.86
CA ASN A 115 -4.42 -2.82 5.74
C ASN A 115 -5.10 -2.51 4.39
N ARG A 116 -6.43 -2.55 4.33
CA ARG A 116 -7.16 -2.17 3.10
C ARG A 116 -6.93 -0.71 2.74
N MET A 117 -7.00 0.20 3.71
CA MET A 117 -6.72 1.63 3.53
C MET A 117 -5.29 1.86 3.01
N GLU A 118 -4.29 1.23 3.61
CA GLU A 118 -2.89 1.36 3.23
C GLU A 118 -2.64 0.83 1.80
N ASN A 119 -3.23 -0.32 1.46
CA ASN A 119 -3.15 -0.87 0.12
C ASN A 119 -3.80 0.04 -0.91
N TYR A 120 -5.00 0.55 -0.62
CA TYR A 120 -5.68 1.50 -1.49
C TYR A 120 -4.84 2.77 -1.70
N ALA A 121 -4.32 3.36 -0.62
CA ALA A 121 -3.48 4.55 -0.70
C ALA A 121 -2.23 4.31 -1.55
N ARG A 122 -1.61 3.14 -1.42
CA ARG A 122 -0.44 2.76 -2.22
C ARG A 122 -0.77 2.62 -3.71
N ILE A 123 -1.91 2.01 -4.04
CA ILE A 123 -2.37 1.84 -5.42
C ILE A 123 -2.68 3.21 -6.05
N GLN A 124 -3.38 4.06 -5.32
CA GLN A 124 -3.86 5.35 -5.80
C GLN A 124 -2.85 6.50 -5.55
N ASN A 125 -1.64 6.18 -5.11
CA ASN A 125 -0.64 7.18 -4.69
C ASN A 125 -1.23 8.26 -3.78
N ALA A 126 -2.09 7.85 -2.84
CA ALA A 126 -2.79 8.75 -1.96
C ALA A 126 -1.97 9.08 -0.72
N THR A 127 -2.00 10.34 -0.31
CA THR A 127 -1.39 10.77 0.94
C THR A 127 -2.32 10.44 2.10
N LEU A 128 -1.86 9.57 3.01
CA LEU A 128 -2.59 9.24 4.22
C LEU A 128 -2.36 10.30 5.28
N ALA A 129 -3.44 10.96 5.69
CA ALA A 129 -3.44 11.89 6.80
C ALA A 129 -3.96 11.20 8.08
N LYS A 130 -3.53 11.68 9.24
CA LYS A 130 -4.00 11.23 10.57
C LYS A 130 -5.53 11.19 10.68
N SER A 131 -6.24 12.15 10.07
CA SER A 131 -7.71 12.21 10.06
C SER A 131 -8.35 11.01 9.36
N ILE A 132 -7.74 10.49 8.29
CA ILE A 132 -8.23 9.31 7.57
C ILE A 132 -8.10 8.06 8.45
N VAL A 133 -6.95 7.88 9.09
CA VAL A 133 -6.73 6.74 10.00
C VAL A 133 -7.67 6.79 11.20
N LYS A 134 -7.89 7.99 11.77
CA LYS A 134 -8.86 8.20 12.84
C LYS A 134 -10.26 7.74 12.39
N GLN A 135 -10.69 8.10 11.18
CA GLN A 135 -11.99 7.72 10.65
C GLN A 135 -12.09 6.21 10.44
N VAL A 136 -11.08 5.58 9.84
CA VAL A 136 -11.05 4.12 9.65
C VAL A 136 -11.25 3.36 10.96
N ILE A 137 -10.56 3.78 12.00
CA ILE A 137 -10.67 3.12 13.32
C ILE A 137 -12.04 3.39 13.95
N ALA A 138 -12.55 4.63 13.86
CA ALA A 138 -13.87 4.98 14.37
C ALA A 138 -14.97 4.17 13.69
N ASP A 139 -14.94 4.05 12.36
CA ASP A 139 -15.93 3.28 11.60
C ASP A 139 -16.00 1.81 12.07
N VAL A 140 -14.85 1.19 12.36
CA VAL A 140 -14.80 -0.19 12.86
C VAL A 140 -15.35 -0.29 14.29
N LEU A 141 -15.03 0.67 15.14
CA LEU A 141 -15.51 0.68 16.53
C LEU A 141 -17.02 0.90 16.61
N GLU A 142 -17.54 1.83 15.81
CA GLU A 142 -18.99 2.10 15.71
C GLU A 142 -19.77 0.94 15.10
N ALA A 143 -19.16 0.21 14.15
CA ALA A 143 -19.75 -0.99 13.56
C ALA A 143 -19.67 -2.24 14.47
N GLY A 144 -19.26 -2.10 15.73
CA GLY A 144 -19.20 -3.23 16.67
C GLY A 144 -18.13 -4.27 16.33
N GLY A 145 -17.02 -3.87 15.69
CA GLY A 145 -15.95 -4.78 15.30
C GLY A 145 -16.22 -5.55 14.01
N VAL A 146 -17.26 -5.18 13.27
CA VAL A 146 -17.55 -5.72 11.94
C VAL A 146 -17.08 -4.73 10.89
N TYR A 147 -16.16 -5.16 10.02
CA TYR A 147 -15.75 -4.34 8.89
C TYR A 147 -16.57 -4.72 7.65
N PRO A 148 -17.39 -3.81 7.09
CA PRO A 148 -18.26 -4.13 5.96
C PRO A 148 -17.41 -4.45 4.71
N ALA A 149 -17.55 -5.66 4.20
CA ALA A 149 -16.81 -6.13 3.03
C ALA A 149 -17.34 -5.51 1.71
N THR A 150 -18.60 -5.07 1.68
CA THR A 150 -19.35 -4.73 0.45
C THR A 150 -19.63 -3.24 0.26
N ARG A 151 -19.44 -2.41 1.28
CA ARG A 151 -19.70 -0.97 1.20
C ARG A 151 -18.39 -0.21 0.96
N GLU A 152 -18.44 0.82 0.10
CA GLU A 152 -17.35 1.77 -0.02
C GLU A 152 -17.09 2.44 1.33
N PRO A 153 -15.89 2.29 1.91
CA PRO A 153 -15.60 2.89 3.22
C PRO A 153 -15.62 4.42 3.14
N MET A 154 -16.04 5.08 4.21
CA MET A 154 -16.05 6.54 4.29
C MET A 154 -14.67 7.15 3.98
N TRP A 155 -13.59 6.52 4.44
CA TRP A 155 -12.23 7.00 4.17
C TRP A 155 -11.85 6.96 2.68
N GLU A 156 -12.34 5.98 1.90
CA GLU A 156 -12.10 5.89 0.46
C GLU A 156 -12.80 7.05 -0.26
N LYS A 157 -14.06 7.31 0.09
CA LYS A 157 -14.81 8.47 -0.37
C LYS A 157 -14.09 9.78 -0.03
N MET A 158 -13.61 9.92 1.21
CA MET A 158 -12.86 11.12 1.64
C MET A 158 -11.57 11.33 0.83
N LEU A 159 -10.85 10.27 0.47
CA LEU A 159 -9.63 10.38 -0.36
C LEU A 159 -9.97 10.85 -1.77
N LYS A 160 -11.02 10.30 -2.37
CA LYS A 160 -11.50 10.70 -3.71
C LYS A 160 -11.97 12.15 -3.74
N GLU A 161 -12.84 12.54 -2.80
CA GLU A 161 -13.41 13.90 -2.72
C GLU A 161 -12.37 14.98 -2.47
N ARG A 162 -11.30 14.65 -1.76
CA ARG A 162 -10.18 15.58 -1.50
C ARG A 162 -9.15 15.62 -2.62
N GLY A 163 -9.32 14.87 -3.70
CA GLY A 163 -8.35 14.76 -4.79
C GLY A 163 -6.99 14.21 -4.34
N LEU A 164 -6.98 13.38 -3.27
CA LEU A 164 -5.77 12.79 -2.71
C LEU A 164 -5.39 11.46 -3.37
N THR A 165 -6.12 11.05 -4.41
CA THR A 165 -5.86 9.84 -5.19
C THR A 165 -5.37 10.22 -6.57
N LYS A 166 -4.27 9.63 -6.99
CA LYS A 166 -3.74 9.79 -8.35
C LYS A 166 -3.40 8.42 -8.92
N PRO A 167 -3.84 8.11 -10.16
CA PRO A 167 -3.36 6.93 -10.85
C PRO A 167 -1.83 6.98 -10.96
N ARG A 168 -1.19 5.82 -10.89
CA ARG A 168 0.26 5.71 -11.05
C ARG A 168 0.56 5.07 -12.40
N TYR A 169 1.47 5.69 -13.14
CA TYR A 169 1.89 5.25 -14.46
C TYR A 169 3.38 4.94 -14.45
N PHE A 170 3.76 3.96 -15.26
CA PHE A 170 5.13 3.49 -15.35
C PHE A 170 5.52 3.30 -16.82
N GLU A 171 6.76 3.64 -17.13
CA GLU A 171 7.38 3.32 -18.40
C GLU A 171 8.43 2.23 -18.21
N HIS A 172 8.30 1.14 -18.95
CA HIS A 172 9.31 0.10 -18.98
C HIS A 172 10.53 0.58 -19.77
N PHE A 173 11.74 0.17 -19.40
CA PHE A 173 12.98 0.59 -20.08
C PHE A 173 13.01 0.34 -21.60
N LYS A 174 12.09 -0.47 -22.13
CA LYS A 174 11.88 -0.69 -23.57
C LYS A 174 10.80 0.21 -24.19
N GLY A 175 10.29 1.20 -23.45
CA GLY A 175 9.34 2.22 -23.93
C GLY A 175 7.85 1.89 -23.80
N GLY A 176 7.48 0.69 -23.31
CA GLY A 176 6.07 0.38 -23.04
C GLY A 176 5.53 1.13 -21.82
N LYS A 177 4.33 1.70 -21.92
CA LYS A 177 3.67 2.43 -20.84
C LYS A 177 2.57 1.60 -20.18
N TYR A 178 2.45 1.73 -18.86
CA TYR A 178 1.59 0.89 -18.04
C TYR A 178 0.94 1.70 -16.91
N LYS A 179 -0.27 1.29 -16.55
CA LYS A 179 -1.00 1.79 -15.37
C LYS A 179 -0.91 0.77 -14.25
N LEU A 180 -0.55 1.21 -13.06
CA LEU A 180 -0.61 0.36 -11.87
C LEU A 180 -2.08 0.07 -11.51
N ILE A 181 -2.42 -1.20 -11.40
CA ILE A 181 -3.74 -1.66 -10.97
C ILE A 181 -3.74 -1.98 -9.48
N GLY A 182 -2.65 -2.63 -9.00
CA GLY A 182 -2.57 -2.98 -7.59
C GLY A 182 -1.35 -3.80 -7.22
N PHE A 183 -1.40 -4.26 -5.97
CA PHE A 183 -0.45 -5.21 -5.42
C PHE A 183 -1.20 -6.44 -4.92
N GLY A 184 -0.57 -7.58 -4.98
CA GLY A 184 -1.13 -8.86 -4.54
C GLY A 184 -0.09 -9.74 -3.90
N LYS A 185 -0.51 -10.94 -3.56
CA LYS A 185 0.35 -12.06 -3.15
C LYS A 185 0.23 -13.15 -4.20
N ASP A 186 1.35 -13.75 -4.54
CA ASP A 186 1.35 -15.02 -5.24
C ASP A 186 0.77 -16.10 -4.31
N SER A 187 -0.17 -16.90 -4.80
CA SER A 187 -0.89 -17.88 -3.97
C SER A 187 -0.03 -19.06 -3.54
N GLU A 188 1.03 -19.35 -4.26
CA GLU A 188 1.91 -20.50 -4.00
C GLU A 188 3.15 -20.09 -3.20
N THR A 189 3.82 -19.02 -3.64
CA THR A 189 5.09 -18.58 -3.01
C THR A 189 4.89 -17.57 -1.90
N LEU A 190 3.70 -16.97 -1.80
CA LEU A 190 3.36 -15.85 -0.89
C LEU A 190 4.22 -14.60 -1.10
N ASP A 191 4.95 -14.54 -2.21
CA ASP A 191 5.71 -13.36 -2.59
C ASP A 191 4.80 -12.19 -2.99
N ASP A 192 5.29 -10.98 -2.77
CA ASP A 192 4.58 -9.78 -3.23
C ASP A 192 4.66 -9.66 -4.75
N VAL A 193 3.52 -9.37 -5.39
CA VAL A 193 3.41 -9.14 -6.83
C VAL A 193 2.82 -7.76 -7.13
N VAL A 194 3.18 -7.22 -8.29
CA VAL A 194 2.62 -6.00 -8.88
C VAL A 194 1.67 -6.40 -10.00
N ILE A 195 0.47 -5.84 -9.99
CA ILE A 195 -0.57 -6.02 -11.00
C ILE A 195 -0.66 -4.70 -11.79
N TYR A 196 -0.47 -4.75 -13.10
CA TYR A 196 -0.43 -3.57 -13.94
C TYR A 196 -1.00 -3.83 -15.33
N GLN A 197 -1.55 -2.81 -15.95
CA GLN A 197 -2.19 -2.86 -17.26
C GLN A 197 -1.31 -2.18 -18.31
N ALA A 198 -1.11 -2.82 -19.45
CA ALA A 198 -0.49 -2.18 -20.60
C ALA A 198 -1.42 -1.09 -21.15
N LEU A 199 -0.86 0.07 -21.55
CA LEU A 199 -1.60 1.18 -22.17
C LEU A 199 -1.38 1.19 -23.70
N TYR A 200 -1.17 0.02 -24.27
CA TYR A 200 -0.97 -0.20 -25.70
C TYR A 200 -1.48 -1.58 -26.11
N GLY A 201 -1.71 -1.75 -27.38
CA GLY A 201 -2.17 -3.02 -27.96
C GLY A 201 -3.52 -3.44 -27.41
N ALA A 202 -3.62 -4.68 -26.93
CA ALA A 202 -4.85 -5.24 -26.35
C ALA A 202 -5.03 -4.93 -24.85
N GLU A 203 -4.26 -4.01 -24.31
CA GLU A 203 -4.35 -3.53 -22.90
C GLU A 203 -4.35 -4.64 -21.85
N HIS A 204 -3.58 -5.69 -22.09
CA HIS A 204 -3.51 -6.83 -21.18
C HIS A 204 -3.08 -6.44 -19.77
N ILE A 205 -3.65 -7.13 -18.78
CA ILE A 205 -3.25 -7.05 -17.38
C ILE A 205 -2.14 -8.06 -17.15
N TRP A 206 -1.06 -7.59 -16.53
CA TRP A 206 0.12 -8.38 -16.22
C TRP A 206 0.34 -8.46 -14.72
N VAL A 207 0.95 -9.56 -14.29
CA VAL A 207 1.40 -9.78 -12.91
C VAL A 207 2.90 -10.04 -12.95
N ARG A 208 3.64 -9.40 -12.03
CA ARG A 208 5.09 -9.55 -11.92
C ARG A 208 5.53 -9.53 -10.46
N PRO A 209 6.52 -10.37 -10.05
CA PRO A 209 7.09 -10.28 -8.72
C PRO A 209 7.57 -8.85 -8.41
N TYR A 210 7.23 -8.36 -7.21
CA TYR A 210 7.51 -7.00 -6.77
C TYR A 210 9.00 -6.64 -6.91
N LYS A 211 9.88 -7.52 -6.46
CA LYS A 211 11.34 -7.35 -6.53
C LYS A 211 11.83 -7.16 -7.98
N ILE A 212 11.20 -7.85 -8.93
CA ILE A 212 11.57 -7.75 -10.36
C ILE A 212 11.00 -6.48 -10.97
N PHE A 213 9.77 -6.08 -10.64
CA PHE A 213 9.16 -4.86 -11.15
C PHE A 213 10.01 -3.63 -10.81
N PHE A 214 10.43 -3.51 -9.57
CA PHE A 214 11.24 -2.39 -9.05
C PHE A 214 12.76 -2.64 -9.10
N SER A 215 13.23 -3.61 -9.88
CA SER A 215 14.66 -3.84 -10.07
C SER A 215 15.26 -2.88 -11.08
N LYS A 216 16.58 -2.74 -11.04
CA LYS A 216 17.35 -2.13 -12.10
C LYS A 216 17.72 -3.14 -13.17
N VAL A 217 17.96 -2.65 -14.38
CA VAL A 217 18.44 -3.42 -15.53
C VAL A 217 19.74 -2.77 -16.01
N LYS A 218 20.74 -3.59 -16.29
CA LYS A 218 21.98 -3.15 -16.89
C LYS A 218 21.83 -3.20 -18.41
N LEU A 219 21.99 -2.07 -19.06
CA LEU A 219 21.95 -1.94 -20.53
C LEU A 219 23.27 -2.44 -21.14
N PRO A 220 23.33 -2.69 -22.47
CA PRO A 220 24.53 -3.15 -23.15
C PRO A 220 25.73 -2.19 -23.04
N ASP A 221 25.47 -0.90 -22.86
CA ASP A 221 26.48 0.15 -22.64
C ASP A 221 27.02 0.21 -21.21
N GLY A 222 26.52 -0.66 -20.32
CA GLY A 222 26.89 -0.72 -18.91
C GLY A 222 26.04 0.17 -18.00
N THR A 223 25.18 1.02 -18.54
CA THR A 223 24.30 1.91 -17.75
C THR A 223 23.24 1.12 -16.99
N GLU A 224 23.00 1.47 -15.74
CA GLU A 224 21.92 0.92 -14.95
C GLU A 224 20.69 1.83 -14.98
N VAL A 225 19.55 1.27 -15.39
CA VAL A 225 18.27 1.98 -15.43
C VAL A 225 17.21 1.22 -14.63
N GLU A 226 16.19 1.92 -14.14
CA GLU A 226 15.03 1.27 -13.54
C GLU A 226 14.28 0.44 -14.59
N ARG A 227 13.89 -0.79 -14.25
CA ARG A 227 13.11 -1.65 -15.15
C ARG A 227 11.77 -1.01 -15.52
N PHE A 228 11.12 -0.40 -14.52
CA PHE A 228 9.91 0.42 -14.67
C PHE A 228 10.16 1.74 -13.94
N LYS A 229 10.17 2.82 -14.66
CA LYS A 229 10.30 4.17 -14.15
C LYS A 229 8.91 4.76 -13.97
N GLU A 230 8.62 5.32 -12.80
CA GLU A 230 7.37 6.05 -12.58
C GLU A 230 7.36 7.33 -13.41
N ILE A 231 6.25 7.57 -14.10
CA ILE A 231 6.05 8.75 -14.95
C ILE A 231 4.77 9.48 -14.52
N GLU A 232 4.68 10.76 -14.84
CA GLU A 232 3.43 11.51 -14.73
C GLU A 232 2.42 11.04 -15.77
N GLU A 233 1.15 11.37 -15.55
CA GLU A 233 0.08 11.14 -16.54
C GLU A 233 0.41 11.84 -17.84
N PHE A 234 0.21 11.16 -18.98
CA PHE A 234 0.56 11.63 -20.32
C PHE A 234 -0.66 11.76 -21.22
#